data_84ef2bfce54697ba5f5ab139bc7b64f7
#
_entry.id   84ef2bfce54697ba5f5ab139bc7b64f7
#
_cell.length_a   1.000
_cell.length_b   1.000
_cell.length_c   1.000
_cell.angle_alpha   90.00
_cell.angle_beta   90.00
_cell.angle_gamma   90.00
#
_symmetry.space_group_name_H-M   'P 1'
#
loop_
_entity.id
_entity.type
_entity.pdbx_description
1 polymer ?
#
loop_
_entity_poly.entity_id
_entity_poly.type
_entity_poly.pdbx_seq_one_letter_code
_entity_poly.pdbx_strand_id
1 'polypeptide(L)'
;MIKKKIEKYIGKIFKGSSENLKFQNGCAQLNSLRHLYKDITKLNQVELKIFSQNGEDGIIDYLIFQLNIEKPKFLEIGVGDYSESNTRFFYERTSSKGAIIDCIKNFKNEVLRKNKIWKGDLEIIDKKINSENILEVLKIKNVFENLDIFSIDIDGIDYWIIKELPKNFSKIAIIEYN
;
A
#
# COMPACT_ATOMS: atom_id res chain seq x y z
N MET A 1 22.98 -6.99 29.63
CA MET A 1 21.62 -6.51 29.39
C MET A 1 21.60 -5.11 28.72
N ILE A 2 22.38 -4.13 29.19
CA ILE A 2 22.46 -2.76 28.65
C ILE A 2 22.94 -2.72 27.19
N LYS A 3 24.03 -3.45 26.84
CA LYS A 3 24.61 -3.50 25.50
C LYS A 3 23.57 -3.93 24.44
N LYS A 4 22.79 -4.99 24.68
CA LYS A 4 21.72 -5.43 23.78
C LYS A 4 20.61 -4.40 23.61
N LYS A 5 20.29 -3.60 24.65
CA LYS A 5 19.32 -2.51 24.55
C LYS A 5 19.84 -1.36 23.69
N ILE A 6 21.13 -1.02 23.84
CA ILE A 6 21.78 0.03 23.03
C ILE A 6 21.86 -0.40 21.57
N GLU A 7 22.28 -1.63 21.26
CA GLU A 7 22.34 -2.16 19.90
C GLU A 7 20.95 -2.14 19.25
N LYS A 8 19.90 -2.54 19.98
CA LYS A 8 18.51 -2.48 19.50
C LYS A 8 18.04 -1.04 19.25
N TYR A 9 18.46 -0.09 20.09
CA TYR A 9 18.09 1.33 19.93
C TYR A 9 18.80 1.95 18.73
N ILE A 10 20.09 1.71 18.59
CA ILE A 10 20.89 2.14 17.43
C ILE A 10 20.33 1.56 16.15
N GLY A 11 20.02 0.27 16.11
CA GLY A 11 19.38 -0.39 14.95
C GLY A 11 18.05 0.25 14.55
N LYS A 12 17.22 0.70 15.51
CA LYS A 12 15.98 1.43 15.22
C LYS A 12 16.22 2.79 14.56
N ILE A 13 17.23 3.54 15.07
CA ILE A 13 17.59 4.85 14.50
C ILE A 13 18.07 4.68 13.06
N PHE A 14 18.99 3.76 12.80
CA PHE A 14 19.51 3.51 11.46
C PHE A 14 18.40 3.05 10.49
N LYS A 15 17.52 2.16 10.93
CA LYS A 15 16.39 1.72 10.10
C LYS A 15 15.45 2.87 9.76
N GLY A 16 15.09 3.71 10.74
CA GLY A 16 14.24 4.88 10.53
C GLY A 16 14.87 5.92 9.58
N SER A 17 16.18 6.16 9.69
CA SER A 17 16.92 7.03 8.78
C SER A 17 16.95 6.47 7.36
N SER A 18 17.19 5.16 7.20
CA SER A 18 17.20 4.48 5.91
C SER A 18 15.85 4.53 5.20
N GLU A 19 14.75 4.29 5.93
CA GLU A 19 13.40 4.38 5.35
C GLU A 19 13.03 5.81 4.94
N ASN A 20 13.44 6.82 5.72
CA ASN A 20 13.24 8.22 5.34
C ASN A 20 14.00 8.59 4.05
N LEU A 21 15.26 8.17 3.94
CA LEU A 21 16.05 8.39 2.73
C LEU A 21 15.44 7.68 1.52
N LYS A 22 14.99 6.45 1.69
CA LYS A 22 14.31 5.67 0.65
C LYS A 22 13.04 6.39 0.15
N PHE A 23 12.23 6.90 1.08
CA PHE A 23 11.04 7.68 0.76
C PHE A 23 11.37 8.99 0.02
N GLN A 24 12.34 9.78 0.52
CA GLN A 24 12.74 11.04 -0.12
C GLN A 24 13.32 10.84 -1.51
N ASN A 25 14.20 9.84 -1.67
CA ASN A 25 14.76 9.48 -2.97
C ASN A 25 13.67 9.02 -3.94
N GLY A 26 12.72 8.22 -3.48
CA GLY A 26 11.57 7.79 -4.26
C GLY A 26 10.72 8.97 -4.75
N CYS A 27 10.42 9.93 -3.87
CA CYS A 27 9.71 11.15 -4.26
C CYS A 27 10.47 11.95 -5.33
N ALA A 28 11.79 12.09 -5.19
CA ALA A 28 12.61 12.81 -6.16
C ALA A 28 12.65 12.10 -7.52
N GLN A 29 12.81 10.78 -7.52
CA GLN A 29 12.81 9.97 -8.74
C GLN A 29 11.47 10.03 -9.47
N LEU A 30 10.34 9.88 -8.76
CA LEU A 30 9.01 9.99 -9.37
C LEU A 30 8.75 11.38 -9.93
N ASN A 31 9.15 12.44 -9.23
CA ASN A 31 9.02 13.79 -9.77
C ASN A 31 9.80 13.96 -11.08
N SER A 32 10.98 13.35 -11.19
CA SER A 32 11.75 13.33 -12.43
C SER A 32 11.08 12.49 -13.53
N LEU A 33 10.53 11.32 -13.18
CA LEU A 33 9.84 10.45 -14.14
C LEU A 33 8.55 11.08 -14.70
N ARG A 34 7.84 11.91 -13.94
CA ARG A 34 6.58 12.54 -14.36
C ARG A 34 6.74 13.40 -15.63
N HIS A 35 7.91 13.95 -15.91
CA HIS A 35 8.16 14.67 -17.16
C HIS A 35 8.08 13.76 -18.39
N LEU A 36 8.32 12.46 -18.23
CA LEU A 36 8.29 11.46 -19.29
C LEU A 36 6.91 10.80 -19.45
N TYR A 37 5.96 11.05 -18.58
CA TYR A 37 4.66 10.34 -18.55
C TYR A 37 3.82 10.50 -19.82
N LYS A 38 4.06 11.55 -20.60
CA LYS A 38 3.39 11.77 -21.90
C LYS A 38 3.87 10.81 -22.98
N ASP A 39 5.11 10.32 -22.86
CA ASP A 39 5.79 9.52 -23.87
C ASP A 39 5.82 8.01 -23.51
N ILE A 40 5.17 7.62 -22.40
CA ILE A 40 5.13 6.25 -21.94
C ILE A 40 4.26 5.40 -22.86
N THR A 41 4.86 4.34 -23.37
CA THR A 41 4.17 3.35 -24.23
C THR A 41 4.00 1.99 -23.58
N LYS A 42 4.79 1.70 -22.52
CA LYS A 42 4.74 0.45 -21.76
C LYS A 42 4.90 0.72 -20.27
N LEU A 43 4.13 0.03 -19.43
CA LEU A 43 4.15 0.24 -17.97
C LEU A 43 5.51 -0.04 -17.33
N ASN A 44 6.31 -0.95 -17.86
CA ASN A 44 7.64 -1.23 -17.33
C ASN A 44 8.62 -0.05 -17.44
N GLN A 45 8.32 0.95 -18.25
CA GLN A 45 9.13 2.18 -18.35
C GLN A 45 9.00 3.09 -17.14
N VAL A 46 7.99 2.88 -16.34
CA VAL A 46 7.71 3.66 -15.11
C VAL A 46 7.85 2.83 -13.84
N GLU A 47 8.34 1.61 -13.93
CA GLU A 47 8.62 0.79 -12.74
C GLU A 47 9.63 1.51 -11.83
N LEU A 48 9.24 1.66 -10.57
CA LEU A 48 10.10 2.20 -9.53
C LEU A 48 9.73 1.58 -8.18
N LYS A 49 10.69 0.90 -7.57
CA LYS A 49 10.52 0.24 -6.26
C LYS A 49 10.87 1.20 -5.12
N ILE A 50 9.88 1.59 -4.33
CA ILE A 50 10.04 2.37 -3.10
C ILE A 50 9.63 1.51 -1.91
N PHE A 51 8.35 1.18 -1.79
CA PHE A 51 7.84 0.27 -0.76
C PHE A 51 7.17 -0.97 -1.34
N SER A 52 6.76 -0.96 -2.58
CA SER A 52 6.24 -2.13 -3.27
C SER A 52 7.30 -3.19 -3.53
N GLN A 53 6.88 -4.40 -3.90
CA GLN A 53 7.76 -5.55 -4.06
C GLN A 53 8.55 -5.52 -5.37
N ASN A 54 7.92 -5.16 -6.49
CA ASN A 54 8.47 -5.32 -7.84
C ASN A 54 8.53 -4.02 -8.67
N GLY A 55 8.23 -2.85 -8.08
CA GLY A 55 8.26 -1.58 -8.80
C GLY A 55 6.89 -0.97 -9.07
N GLU A 56 5.85 -1.52 -8.47
CA GLU A 56 4.46 -1.06 -8.58
C GLU A 56 4.27 0.39 -8.14
N ASP A 57 5.09 0.90 -7.21
CA ASP A 57 5.02 2.30 -6.78
C ASP A 57 5.08 3.28 -7.97
N GLY A 58 5.99 3.04 -8.93
CA GLY A 58 6.11 3.88 -10.12
C GLY A 58 4.93 3.72 -11.08
N ILE A 59 4.47 2.49 -11.30
CA ILE A 59 3.31 2.19 -12.15
C ILE A 59 2.05 2.85 -11.58
N ILE A 60 1.83 2.71 -10.28
CA ILE A 60 0.67 3.32 -9.61
C ILE A 60 0.73 4.84 -9.69
N ASP A 61 1.91 5.47 -9.48
CA ASP A 61 2.07 6.93 -9.61
C ASP A 61 1.71 7.40 -11.04
N TYR A 62 2.15 6.66 -12.06
CA TYR A 62 1.78 6.94 -13.45
C TYR A 62 0.26 6.86 -13.67
N LEU A 63 -0.40 5.79 -13.19
CA LEU A 63 -1.84 5.62 -13.34
C LEU A 63 -2.63 6.69 -12.58
N ILE A 64 -2.23 7.03 -11.35
CA ILE A 64 -2.82 8.12 -10.57
C ILE A 64 -2.69 9.46 -11.32
N PHE A 65 -1.51 9.72 -11.90
CA PHE A 65 -1.27 10.93 -12.68
C PHE A 65 -2.18 10.99 -13.91
N GLN A 66 -2.31 9.91 -14.67
CA GLN A 66 -3.17 9.85 -15.86
C GLN A 66 -4.66 10.03 -15.51
N LEU A 67 -5.08 9.56 -14.34
CA LEU A 67 -6.45 9.67 -13.86
C LEU A 67 -6.74 10.96 -13.09
N ASN A 68 -5.76 11.87 -12.94
CA ASN A 68 -5.85 13.12 -12.19
C ASN A 68 -6.30 12.92 -10.72
N ILE A 69 -5.76 11.89 -10.06
CA ILE A 69 -6.05 11.57 -8.66
C ILE A 69 -4.97 12.21 -7.77
N GLU A 70 -5.34 13.17 -6.93
CA GLU A 70 -4.38 13.85 -6.04
C GLU A 70 -4.15 13.09 -4.71
N LYS A 71 -5.24 12.61 -4.12
CA LYS A 71 -5.24 11.89 -2.84
C LYS A 71 -5.99 10.57 -3.00
N PRO A 72 -5.32 9.51 -3.44
CA PRO A 72 -5.98 8.25 -3.71
C PRO A 72 -6.59 7.64 -2.45
N LYS A 73 -7.86 7.26 -2.51
CA LYS A 73 -8.50 6.41 -1.52
C LYS A 73 -8.22 4.96 -1.85
N PHE A 74 -7.73 4.19 -0.89
CA PHE A 74 -7.26 2.83 -1.18
C PHE A 74 -7.77 1.77 -0.21
N LEU A 75 -7.77 0.53 -0.69
CA LEU A 75 -7.89 -0.70 0.09
C LEU A 75 -6.79 -1.65 -0.35
N GLU A 76 -6.05 -2.21 0.61
CA GLU A 76 -5.09 -3.26 0.36
C GLU A 76 -5.31 -4.44 1.31
N ILE A 77 -5.34 -5.67 0.77
CA ILE A 77 -5.58 -6.93 1.49
C ILE A 77 -4.35 -7.82 1.32
N GLY A 78 -3.83 -8.37 2.43
CA GLY A 78 -2.61 -9.17 2.42
C GLY A 78 -1.35 -8.32 2.49
N VAL A 79 -1.27 -7.40 3.44
CA VAL A 79 -0.18 -6.42 3.54
C VAL A 79 0.96 -6.83 4.46
N GLY A 80 0.88 -7.99 5.11
CA GLY A 80 1.83 -8.37 6.13
C GLY A 80 1.92 -7.30 7.24
N ASP A 81 3.11 -6.83 7.52
CA ASP A 81 3.32 -5.76 8.52
C ASP A 81 3.30 -4.33 7.92
N TYR A 82 2.85 -4.21 6.67
CA TYR A 82 2.78 -2.96 5.91
C TYR A 82 4.15 -2.31 5.64
N SER A 83 5.24 -3.02 5.83
CA SER A 83 6.58 -2.51 5.52
C SER A 83 6.91 -2.60 4.03
N GLU A 84 6.36 -3.60 3.35
CA GLU A 84 6.37 -3.78 1.90
C GLU A 84 4.91 -3.83 1.45
N SER A 85 4.48 -2.92 0.58
CA SER A 85 3.07 -2.73 0.25
C SER A 85 2.91 -1.80 -0.96
N ASN A 86 1.87 -2.00 -1.74
CA ASN A 86 1.54 -1.22 -2.92
C ASN A 86 0.95 0.15 -2.60
N THR A 87 0.36 0.32 -1.41
CA THR A 87 -0.33 1.56 -1.03
C THR A 87 0.43 2.44 -0.05
N ARG A 88 1.44 1.90 0.64
CA ARG A 88 2.20 2.61 1.68
C ARG A 88 2.84 3.91 1.19
N PHE A 89 3.43 3.90 0.00
CA PHE A 89 4.07 5.08 -0.57
C PHE A 89 3.09 6.23 -0.71
N PHE A 90 1.91 5.96 -1.26
CA PHE A 90 0.87 6.96 -1.49
C PHE A 90 0.27 7.44 -0.18
N TYR A 91 0.05 6.53 0.77
CA TYR A 91 -0.38 6.90 2.12
C TYR A 91 0.58 7.91 2.75
N GLU A 92 1.90 7.63 2.72
CA GLU A 92 2.91 8.50 3.32
C GLU A 92 3.13 9.81 2.55
N ARG A 93 2.98 9.81 1.23
CA ARG A 93 3.25 10.96 0.35
C ARG A 93 2.12 11.96 0.31
N THR A 94 0.88 11.49 0.22
CA THR A 94 -0.28 12.35 -0.06
C THR A 94 -1.20 12.50 1.14
N SER A 95 -0.88 11.88 2.28
CA SER A 95 -1.77 11.78 3.44
C SER A 95 -3.15 11.22 3.04
N SER A 96 -3.11 10.19 2.22
CA SER A 96 -4.29 9.51 1.68
C SER A 96 -5.12 8.86 2.77
N LYS A 97 -6.39 8.62 2.46
CA LYS A 97 -7.30 7.81 3.27
C LYS A 97 -7.33 6.39 2.73
N GLY A 98 -7.24 5.39 3.61
CA GLY A 98 -7.30 4.02 3.17
C GLY A 98 -7.61 3.02 4.25
N ALA A 99 -7.74 1.76 3.84
CA ALA A 99 -7.85 0.62 4.73
C ALA A 99 -6.84 -0.46 4.32
N ILE A 100 -6.29 -1.13 5.33
CA ILE A 100 -5.43 -2.29 5.15
C ILE A 100 -5.98 -3.45 5.96
N ILE A 101 -5.94 -4.65 5.38
CA ILE A 101 -6.48 -5.85 5.98
C ILE A 101 -5.43 -6.95 5.96
N ASP A 102 -5.22 -7.57 7.10
CA ASP A 102 -4.41 -8.78 7.23
C ASP A 102 -4.85 -9.58 8.47
N CYS A 103 -4.40 -10.83 8.57
CA CYS A 103 -4.67 -11.70 9.72
C CYS A 103 -3.40 -12.24 10.39
N ILE A 104 -2.24 -11.65 10.14
CA ILE A 104 -1.01 -12.03 10.84
C ILE A 104 -1.11 -11.74 12.33
N LYS A 105 -0.42 -12.54 13.14
CA LYS A 105 -0.42 -12.36 14.59
C LYS A 105 0.00 -10.95 15.01
N ASN A 106 -0.84 -10.29 15.81
CA ASN A 106 -0.61 -8.91 16.30
C ASN A 106 -0.55 -7.85 15.18
N PHE A 107 -1.23 -8.06 14.08
CA PHE A 107 -1.20 -7.21 12.88
C PHE A 107 -1.24 -5.71 13.21
N LYS A 108 -2.26 -5.25 13.88
CA LYS A 108 -2.42 -3.84 14.25
C LYS A 108 -1.20 -3.27 14.99
N ASN A 109 -0.66 -4.00 15.95
CA ASN A 109 0.50 -3.55 16.72
C ASN A 109 1.78 -3.52 15.87
N GLU A 110 1.95 -4.47 14.96
CA GLU A 110 3.10 -4.50 14.05
C GLU A 110 3.05 -3.31 13.09
N VAL A 111 1.90 -3.01 12.52
CA VAL A 111 1.70 -1.84 11.64
C VAL A 111 1.98 -0.53 12.39
N LEU A 112 1.36 -0.34 13.56
CA LEU A 112 1.55 0.87 14.38
C LEU A 112 3.00 1.07 14.83
N ARG A 113 3.72 -0.02 15.07
CA ARG A 113 5.12 0.01 15.52
C ARG A 113 6.10 0.35 14.41
N LYS A 114 5.82 -0.06 13.17
CA LYS A 114 6.75 0.01 12.04
C LYS A 114 6.51 1.19 11.11
N ASN A 115 5.29 1.70 11.06
CA ASN A 115 4.88 2.66 10.05
C ASN A 115 4.45 4.01 10.65
N LYS A 116 4.47 5.06 9.84
CA LYS A 116 4.10 6.43 10.23
C LYS A 116 2.59 6.67 10.07
N ILE A 117 1.77 5.95 10.83
CA ILE A 117 0.31 5.94 10.70
C ILE A 117 -0.35 7.29 10.97
N TRP A 118 0.34 8.21 11.61
CA TRP A 118 -0.15 9.57 11.88
C TRP A 118 -0.20 10.49 10.64
N LYS A 119 0.33 10.04 9.50
CA LYS A 119 0.40 10.87 8.29
C LYS A 119 -0.93 11.01 7.55
N GLY A 120 -1.86 10.10 7.75
CA GLY A 120 -3.15 10.09 7.07
C GLY A 120 -4.22 9.35 7.88
N ASP A 121 -5.35 9.07 7.26
CA ASP A 121 -6.46 8.31 7.83
C ASP A 121 -6.37 6.85 7.35
N LEU A 122 -5.81 5.98 8.19
CA LEU A 122 -5.62 4.56 7.89
C LEU A 122 -6.43 3.67 8.84
N GLU A 123 -7.42 2.99 8.28
CA GLU A 123 -8.14 1.92 8.99
C GLU A 123 -7.32 0.63 8.95
N ILE A 124 -7.02 0.05 10.12
CA ILE A 124 -6.28 -1.21 10.24
C ILE A 124 -7.26 -2.29 10.69
N ILE A 125 -7.51 -3.27 9.82
CA ILE A 125 -8.50 -4.32 10.01
C ILE A 125 -7.78 -5.66 10.20
N ASP A 126 -7.76 -6.15 11.43
CA ASP A 126 -7.21 -7.46 11.79
C ASP A 126 -8.30 -8.53 11.58
N LYS A 127 -8.35 -9.08 10.37
CA LYS A 127 -9.34 -10.10 9.99
C LYS A 127 -8.87 -10.96 8.82
N LYS A 128 -9.09 -12.26 8.92
CA LYS A 128 -8.93 -13.16 7.77
C LYS A 128 -10.09 -12.96 6.79
N ILE A 129 -9.75 -12.65 5.54
CA ILE A 129 -10.70 -12.42 4.47
C ILE A 129 -10.87 -13.71 3.64
N ASN A 130 -12.09 -13.94 3.18
CA ASN A 130 -12.48 -14.95 2.22
C ASN A 130 -13.67 -14.46 1.38
N SER A 131 -14.10 -15.24 0.38
CA SER A 131 -15.24 -14.91 -0.48
C SER A 131 -16.56 -14.71 0.26
N GLU A 132 -16.76 -15.38 1.41
CA GLU A 132 -18.02 -15.32 2.15
C GLU A 132 -18.13 -14.04 2.99
N ASN A 133 -17.01 -13.51 3.50
CA ASN A 133 -17.03 -12.41 4.47
C ASN A 133 -16.58 -11.06 3.91
N ILE A 134 -15.97 -11.00 2.73
CA ILE A 134 -15.40 -9.76 2.18
C ILE A 134 -16.43 -8.62 2.13
N LEU A 135 -17.61 -8.87 1.58
CA LEU A 135 -18.64 -7.85 1.41
C LEU A 135 -19.14 -7.30 2.77
N GLU A 136 -19.30 -8.18 3.76
CA GLU A 136 -19.69 -7.79 5.10
C GLU A 136 -18.62 -6.89 5.75
N VAL A 137 -17.36 -7.32 5.72
CA VAL A 137 -16.24 -6.57 6.30
C VAL A 137 -16.13 -5.18 5.71
N LEU A 138 -16.23 -5.07 4.40
CA LEU A 138 -16.14 -3.80 3.72
C LEU A 138 -17.34 -2.87 4.01
N LYS A 139 -18.55 -3.40 4.14
CA LYS A 139 -19.75 -2.65 4.53
C LYS A 139 -19.63 -2.09 5.94
N ILE A 140 -19.28 -2.93 6.92
CA ILE A 140 -19.14 -2.53 8.33
C ILE A 140 -18.13 -1.38 8.47
N LYS A 141 -17.07 -1.38 7.68
CA LYS A 141 -15.98 -0.39 7.74
C LYS A 141 -16.17 0.81 6.82
N ASN A 142 -17.27 0.84 6.08
CA ASN A 142 -17.58 1.93 5.15
C ASN A 142 -16.44 2.22 4.14
N VAL A 143 -15.77 1.17 3.69
CA VAL A 143 -14.58 1.24 2.82
C VAL A 143 -14.94 1.27 1.34
N PHE A 144 -16.20 0.98 1.00
CA PHE A 144 -16.66 0.72 -0.37
C PHE A 144 -16.78 1.92 -1.30
N GLU A 145 -16.94 3.13 -0.76
CA GLU A 145 -17.30 4.25 -1.62
C GLU A 145 -16.07 4.89 -2.26
N ASN A 146 -16.08 4.93 -3.59
CA ASN A 146 -15.11 5.68 -4.40
C ASN A 146 -13.65 5.29 -4.16
N LEU A 147 -13.33 3.99 -4.19
CA LEU A 147 -11.95 3.55 -4.15
C LEU A 147 -11.21 3.93 -5.45
N ASP A 148 -10.04 4.50 -5.29
CA ASP A 148 -9.14 4.78 -6.38
C ASP A 148 -8.20 3.58 -6.62
N ILE A 149 -7.67 2.99 -5.55
CA ILE A 149 -6.73 1.87 -5.61
C ILE A 149 -7.26 0.69 -4.79
N PHE A 150 -7.29 -0.47 -5.40
CA PHE A 150 -7.49 -1.76 -4.75
C PHE A 150 -6.27 -2.64 -5.00
N SER A 151 -5.72 -3.22 -3.95
CA SER A 151 -4.62 -4.20 -4.04
C SER A 151 -4.98 -5.44 -3.23
N ILE A 152 -4.68 -6.62 -3.76
CA ILE A 152 -4.89 -7.89 -3.09
C ILE A 152 -3.76 -8.86 -3.41
N ASP A 153 -3.22 -9.48 -2.34
CA ASP A 153 -2.17 -10.49 -2.39
C ASP A 153 -2.32 -11.39 -1.15
N ILE A 154 -3.06 -12.49 -1.28
CA ILE A 154 -3.38 -13.43 -0.19
C ILE A 154 -3.25 -14.90 -0.59
N ASP A 155 -2.32 -15.20 -1.47
CA ASP A 155 -1.91 -16.56 -1.81
C ASP A 155 -3.05 -17.51 -2.22
N GLY A 156 -3.57 -17.34 -3.44
CA GLY A 156 -4.37 -18.36 -4.14
C GLY A 156 -5.89 -18.27 -3.97
N ILE A 157 -6.43 -17.33 -3.18
CA ILE A 157 -7.88 -17.09 -3.09
C ILE A 157 -8.33 -15.75 -3.64
N ASP A 158 -7.41 -14.95 -4.16
CA ASP A 158 -7.62 -13.60 -4.70
C ASP A 158 -8.73 -13.57 -5.74
N TYR A 159 -8.72 -14.49 -6.70
CA TYR A 159 -9.75 -14.62 -7.72
C TYR A 159 -11.16 -14.73 -7.12
N TRP A 160 -11.34 -15.56 -6.09
CA TRP A 160 -12.64 -15.79 -5.48
C TRP A 160 -13.14 -14.57 -4.73
N ILE A 161 -12.25 -13.80 -4.12
CA ILE A 161 -12.60 -12.53 -3.46
C ILE A 161 -12.98 -11.47 -4.49
N ILE A 162 -12.19 -11.32 -5.55
CA ILE A 162 -12.46 -10.35 -6.62
C ILE A 162 -13.81 -10.61 -7.27
N LYS A 163 -14.17 -11.89 -7.45
CA LYS A 163 -15.45 -12.29 -8.04
C LYS A 163 -16.66 -11.80 -7.23
N GLU A 164 -16.52 -11.66 -5.92
CA GLU A 164 -17.59 -11.17 -5.04
C GLU A 164 -17.69 -9.62 -5.04
N LEU A 165 -16.64 -8.92 -5.48
CA LEU A 165 -16.63 -7.47 -5.50
C LEU A 165 -17.51 -6.91 -6.63
N PRO A 166 -18.18 -5.77 -6.41
CA PRO A 166 -18.95 -5.10 -7.46
C PRO A 166 -18.08 -4.76 -8.68
N LYS A 167 -18.68 -4.77 -9.86
CA LYS A 167 -18.02 -4.23 -11.06
C LYS A 167 -17.65 -2.76 -10.81
N ASN A 168 -16.48 -2.37 -11.26
CA ASN A 168 -15.93 -1.02 -11.06
C ASN A 168 -15.71 -0.65 -9.59
N PHE A 169 -15.36 -1.62 -8.76
CA PHE A 169 -15.08 -1.44 -7.34
C PHE A 169 -13.97 -0.40 -7.06
N SER A 170 -12.97 -0.34 -7.94
CA SER A 170 -11.88 0.64 -7.89
C SER A 170 -11.51 1.12 -9.29
N LYS A 171 -10.79 2.25 -9.39
CA LYS A 171 -10.26 2.77 -10.66
C LYS A 171 -8.99 2.03 -11.08
N ILE A 172 -8.17 1.61 -10.12
CA ILE A 172 -6.93 0.85 -10.30
C ILE A 172 -7.06 -0.41 -9.46
N ALA A 173 -6.83 -1.58 -10.07
CA ALA A 173 -6.76 -2.86 -9.37
C ALA A 173 -5.37 -3.48 -9.57
N ILE A 174 -4.74 -3.88 -8.47
CA ILE A 174 -3.46 -4.59 -8.44
C ILE A 174 -3.74 -5.96 -7.86
N ILE A 175 -3.44 -6.98 -8.66
CA ILE A 175 -3.80 -8.36 -8.35
C ILE A 175 -2.58 -9.21 -8.64
N GLU A 176 -2.19 -10.03 -7.67
CA GLU A 176 -1.15 -11.01 -7.91
C GLU A 176 -1.68 -12.10 -8.87
N TYR A 177 -0.87 -12.43 -9.86
CA TYR A 177 -1.13 -13.54 -10.76
C TYR A 177 -0.21 -14.72 -10.41
N ASN A 178 -0.79 -15.79 -9.86
CA ASN A 178 -0.11 -17.04 -9.52
C ASN A 178 -0.52 -18.15 -10.48
#